data_28f95a282e74d24814ac3dc183853e03
#
_entry.id   28f95a282e74d24814ac3dc183853e03
#
_cell.length_a   1.000
_cell.length_b   1.000
_cell.length_c   1.000
_cell.angle_alpha   90.00
_cell.angle_beta   90.00
_cell.angle_gamma   90.00
#
_symmetry.space_group_name_H-M   'P 1'
#
loop_
_entity.id
_entity.type
_entity.pdbx_description
1 polymer ?
#
loop_
_entity_poly.entity_id
_entity_poly.type
_entity_poly.pdbx_seq_one_letter_code
_entity_poly.pdbx_strand_id
1 'polypeptide(L)'
;MTLDILICTIDEGIEKVPDVLMSPRDDVRYVVSMQWTDMRAESESFADDEGERMDEWLLKRVPKVLKERRDVTLTFLKGRGLSRNRNHALAHATADVLLIADDDNRYTTELIGNVFEAYEQHPEADVIHFQALDLDGKPLHAYPADYVSSVEMTFRREVKVRFNEKFGLGSEKLCSGEEDVWMKDARDAGYSVLYVPKPVVMTPAGTTGACFVGNEKLQMSKGATFRYVYGTPNALWRTLKEAGWWLVHRGANPFPILYNMLKGMVEV
;
A
#
# COMPACT_ATOMS: atom_id res chain seq x y z
N MET A 1 4.18 -23.76 2.57
CA MET A 1 4.17 -22.27 2.72
C MET A 1 2.87 -21.75 2.15
N THR A 2 2.21 -20.83 2.83
CA THR A 2 0.94 -20.23 2.44
C THR A 2 1.10 -18.73 2.26
N LEU A 3 0.27 -18.10 1.42
CA LEU A 3 0.28 -16.68 1.11
C LEU A 3 -1.09 -16.05 1.38
N ASP A 4 -1.13 -14.96 2.13
CA ASP A 4 -2.30 -14.07 2.21
C ASP A 4 -2.05 -12.82 1.34
N ILE A 5 -2.92 -12.58 0.36
CA ILE A 5 -2.97 -11.33 -0.41
C ILE A 5 -3.90 -10.37 0.31
N LEU A 6 -3.34 -9.26 0.80
CA LEU A 6 -4.04 -8.28 1.64
C LEU A 6 -4.56 -7.15 0.77
N ILE A 7 -5.82 -7.23 0.34
CA ILE A 7 -6.45 -6.26 -0.56
C ILE A 7 -7.10 -5.16 0.27
N CYS A 8 -6.62 -3.93 0.07
CA CYS A 8 -7.16 -2.75 0.72
C CYS A 8 -8.02 -1.95 -0.27
N THR A 9 -9.27 -1.74 0.06
CA THR A 9 -10.22 -1.00 -0.77
C THR A 9 -11.05 -0.02 0.07
N ILE A 10 -11.74 0.90 -0.58
CA ILE A 10 -12.61 1.89 0.05
C ILE A 10 -13.88 2.09 -0.78
N ASP A 11 -15.02 2.15 -0.10
CA ASP A 11 -16.36 2.41 -0.67
C ASP A 11 -16.63 1.55 -1.92
N GLU A 12 -16.89 2.15 -3.07
CA GLU A 12 -17.20 1.44 -4.34
C GLU A 12 -16.00 0.69 -4.92
N GLY A 13 -14.78 0.89 -4.42
CA GLY A 13 -13.59 0.13 -4.83
C GLY A 13 -13.77 -1.38 -4.64
N ILE A 14 -14.63 -1.81 -3.70
CA ILE A 14 -14.96 -3.22 -3.47
C ILE A 14 -15.48 -3.93 -4.73
N GLU A 15 -16.09 -3.21 -5.65
CA GLU A 15 -16.63 -3.76 -6.90
C GLU A 15 -15.53 -4.22 -7.88
N LYS A 16 -14.29 -3.70 -7.74
CA LYS A 16 -13.12 -4.09 -8.54
C LYS A 16 -12.41 -5.33 -8.00
N VAL A 17 -12.56 -5.60 -6.70
CA VAL A 17 -11.83 -6.69 -6.01
C VAL A 17 -12.02 -8.07 -6.66
N PRO A 18 -13.21 -8.44 -7.23
CA PRO A 18 -13.34 -9.70 -7.95
C PRO A 18 -12.29 -9.94 -9.04
N ASP A 19 -11.83 -8.88 -9.70
CA ASP A 19 -10.85 -8.96 -10.78
C ASP A 19 -9.41 -9.17 -10.26
N VAL A 20 -9.16 -8.96 -8.96
CA VAL A 20 -7.88 -9.23 -8.30
C VAL A 20 -7.71 -10.73 -8.01
N LEU A 21 -8.83 -11.44 -7.83
CA LEU A 21 -8.83 -12.82 -7.39
C LEU A 21 -8.48 -13.77 -8.54
N MET A 22 -7.53 -14.63 -8.31
CA MET A 22 -7.25 -15.78 -9.18
C MET A 22 -8.29 -16.90 -8.97
N SER A 23 -8.22 -17.95 -9.78
CA SER A 23 -8.90 -19.22 -9.46
C SER A 23 -8.48 -19.72 -8.07
N PRO A 24 -9.40 -20.31 -7.28
CA PRO A 24 -9.07 -20.78 -5.93
C PRO A 24 -7.87 -21.74 -5.90
N ARG A 25 -7.02 -21.57 -4.89
CA ARG A 25 -5.83 -22.37 -4.63
C ARG A 25 -5.75 -22.66 -3.11
N ASP A 26 -5.20 -23.81 -2.75
CA ASP A 26 -5.08 -24.21 -1.34
C ASP A 26 -3.98 -23.44 -0.59
N ASP A 27 -3.01 -22.89 -1.33
CA ASP A 27 -1.83 -22.20 -0.80
C ASP A 27 -1.96 -20.66 -0.83
N VAL A 28 -3.07 -20.10 -1.42
CA VAL A 28 -3.33 -18.67 -1.51
C VAL A 28 -4.69 -18.32 -0.93
N ARG A 29 -4.73 -17.31 -0.09
CA ARG A 29 -5.94 -16.73 0.49
C ARG A 29 -5.95 -15.22 0.34
N TYR A 30 -7.09 -14.61 0.54
CA TYR A 30 -7.30 -13.17 0.41
C TYR A 30 -7.90 -12.61 1.70
N VAL A 31 -7.30 -11.53 2.19
CA VAL A 31 -7.88 -10.70 3.24
C VAL A 31 -8.32 -9.40 2.59
N VAL A 32 -9.62 -9.21 2.42
CA VAL A 32 -10.20 -8.02 1.81
C VAL A 32 -10.64 -7.08 2.93
N SER A 33 -9.90 -5.98 3.11
CA SER A 33 -10.21 -4.95 4.09
C SER A 33 -10.88 -3.77 3.40
N MET A 34 -12.20 -3.66 3.60
CA MET A 34 -13.02 -2.61 3.02
C MET A 34 -13.18 -1.47 4.02
N GLN A 35 -12.60 -0.30 3.72
CA GLN A 35 -12.98 0.94 4.39
C GLN A 35 -14.29 1.48 3.82
N TRP A 36 -15.06 2.13 4.68
CA TRP A 36 -16.30 2.77 4.26
C TRP A 36 -16.44 4.15 4.91
N THR A 37 -16.93 5.10 4.11
CA THR A 37 -17.01 6.51 4.49
C THR A 37 -18.40 7.11 4.26
N ASP A 38 -19.39 6.29 3.86
CA ASP A 38 -20.71 6.78 3.48
C ASP A 38 -21.48 7.33 4.69
N MET A 39 -21.64 8.65 4.70
CA MET A 39 -22.40 9.39 5.70
C MET A 39 -23.91 9.09 5.67
N ARG A 40 -24.43 8.46 4.60
CA ARG A 40 -25.85 8.07 4.52
C ARG A 40 -26.18 6.95 5.51
N ALA A 41 -25.21 6.12 5.83
CA ALA A 41 -25.36 5.10 6.87
C ALA A 41 -25.56 5.73 8.26
N GLU A 42 -25.12 6.97 8.48
CA GLU A 42 -25.30 7.69 9.75
C GLU A 42 -26.65 8.41 9.83
N SER A 43 -27.33 8.68 8.70
CA SER A 43 -28.61 9.41 8.65
C SER A 43 -29.85 8.51 8.75
N GLU A 44 -29.72 7.24 8.41
CA GLU A 44 -30.74 6.24 8.73
C GLU A 44 -30.54 5.86 10.18
N SER A 45 -31.45 6.28 11.08
CA SER A 45 -31.38 6.06 12.51
C SER A 45 -31.23 4.54 12.82
N PHE A 46 -29.99 4.10 12.91
CA PHE A 46 -29.66 2.79 13.45
C PHE A 46 -29.86 2.91 14.96
N ALA A 47 -31.05 2.49 15.44
CA ALA A 47 -31.31 2.36 16.86
C ALA A 47 -30.37 1.29 17.46
N ASP A 48 -29.99 1.44 18.67
CA ASP A 48 -29.10 0.72 19.60
C ASP A 48 -28.65 -0.75 19.37
N ASP A 49 -28.90 -1.32 18.18
CA ASP A 49 -28.46 -2.65 17.70
C ASP A 49 -27.48 -2.48 16.50
N GLU A 50 -26.60 -1.47 16.61
CA GLU A 50 -25.82 -0.91 15.49
C GLU A 50 -24.83 -1.88 14.83
N GLY A 51 -24.29 -2.85 15.55
CA GLY A 51 -23.25 -3.75 15.01
C GLY A 51 -23.80 -4.69 13.92
N GLU A 52 -24.89 -5.39 14.18
CA GLU A 52 -25.41 -6.42 13.28
C GLU A 52 -26.06 -5.81 12.04
N ARG A 53 -26.75 -4.68 12.16
CA ARG A 53 -27.36 -3.96 11.04
C ARG A 53 -26.33 -3.29 10.12
N MET A 54 -25.24 -2.78 10.67
CA MET A 54 -24.18 -2.16 9.90
C MET A 54 -23.44 -3.19 9.05
N ASP A 55 -23.07 -4.32 9.63
CA ASP A 55 -22.41 -5.40 8.90
C ASP A 55 -23.31 -5.97 7.79
N GLU A 56 -24.61 -6.10 8.03
CA GLU A 56 -25.58 -6.52 7.04
C GLU A 56 -25.71 -5.53 5.88
N TRP A 57 -25.70 -4.23 6.17
CA TRP A 57 -25.74 -3.17 5.16
C TRP A 57 -24.47 -3.15 4.30
N LEU A 58 -23.28 -3.30 4.91
CA LEU A 58 -22.01 -3.40 4.23
C LEU A 58 -21.96 -4.66 3.34
N LEU A 59 -22.42 -5.79 3.86
CA LEU A 59 -22.46 -7.05 3.11
C LEU A 59 -23.36 -6.98 1.88
N LYS A 60 -24.42 -6.17 1.86
CA LYS A 60 -25.24 -5.95 0.66
C LYS A 60 -24.46 -5.30 -0.48
N ARG A 61 -23.46 -4.49 -0.18
CA ARG A 61 -22.60 -3.81 -1.17
C ARG A 61 -21.45 -4.65 -1.66
N VAL A 62 -21.09 -5.70 -0.94
CA VAL A 62 -20.01 -6.60 -1.32
C VAL A 62 -20.47 -7.50 -2.46
N PRO A 63 -19.70 -7.62 -3.57
CA PRO A 63 -19.97 -8.56 -4.66
C PRO A 63 -20.20 -9.98 -4.16
N LYS A 64 -21.18 -10.66 -4.76
CA LYS A 64 -21.59 -12.01 -4.35
C LYS A 64 -20.42 -13.00 -4.37
N VAL A 65 -19.56 -12.91 -5.38
CA VAL A 65 -18.39 -13.79 -5.53
C VAL A 65 -17.43 -13.72 -4.32
N LEU A 66 -17.24 -12.55 -3.72
CA LEU A 66 -16.39 -12.40 -2.54
C LEU A 66 -16.99 -13.07 -1.31
N LYS A 67 -18.32 -13.06 -1.19
CA LYS A 67 -19.05 -13.70 -0.06
C LYS A 67 -19.08 -15.22 -0.15
N GLU A 68 -19.05 -15.77 -1.37
CA GLU A 68 -19.19 -17.21 -1.62
C GLU A 68 -17.84 -17.95 -1.63
N ARG A 69 -16.72 -17.24 -1.77
CA ARG A 69 -15.38 -17.85 -1.80
C ARG A 69 -14.88 -18.16 -0.38
N ARG A 70 -14.43 -19.38 -0.19
CA ARG A 70 -13.91 -19.87 1.11
C ARG A 70 -12.50 -19.40 1.42
N ASP A 71 -11.76 -18.98 0.40
CA ASP A 71 -10.40 -18.44 0.48
C ASP A 71 -10.38 -16.90 0.64
N VAL A 72 -11.55 -16.27 0.80
CA VAL A 72 -11.70 -14.83 1.04
C VAL A 72 -12.18 -14.58 2.47
N THR A 73 -11.43 -13.78 3.21
CA THR A 73 -11.83 -13.20 4.49
C THR A 73 -12.20 -11.74 4.26
N LEU A 74 -13.47 -11.38 4.52
CA LEU A 74 -13.95 -10.01 4.45
C LEU A 74 -13.85 -9.35 5.82
N THR A 75 -13.35 -8.11 5.85
CA THR A 75 -13.30 -7.31 7.07
C THR A 75 -13.61 -5.85 6.76
N PHE A 76 -14.20 -5.13 7.71
CA PHE A 76 -14.73 -3.79 7.51
C PHE A 76 -14.10 -2.81 8.49
N LEU A 77 -13.80 -1.59 8.01
CA LEU A 77 -13.18 -0.54 8.80
C LEU A 77 -13.83 0.81 8.50
N LYS A 78 -14.44 1.45 9.49
CA LYS A 78 -15.02 2.78 9.34
C LYS A 78 -13.94 3.85 9.19
N GLY A 79 -14.11 4.76 8.23
CA GLY A 79 -13.27 5.94 8.02
C GLY A 79 -12.28 5.79 6.88
N ARG A 80 -11.27 6.67 6.84
CA ARG A 80 -10.27 6.77 5.76
C ARG A 80 -8.86 6.54 6.28
N GLY A 81 -7.94 6.26 5.37
CA GLY A 81 -6.51 6.14 5.59
C GLY A 81 -5.96 4.81 5.12
N LEU A 82 -5.17 4.83 4.04
CA LEU A 82 -4.64 3.61 3.42
C LEU A 82 -3.75 2.84 4.38
N SER A 83 -2.83 3.51 5.10
CA SER A 83 -1.98 2.89 6.11
C SER A 83 -2.79 2.24 7.24
N ARG A 84 -3.87 2.89 7.69
CA ARG A 84 -4.79 2.34 8.68
C ARG A 84 -5.51 1.10 8.13
N ASN A 85 -5.91 1.12 6.85
CA ASN A 85 -6.56 -0.01 6.20
C ASN A 85 -5.60 -1.21 6.06
N ARG A 86 -4.36 -0.96 5.64
CA ARG A 86 -3.31 -1.98 5.58
C ARG A 86 -3.04 -2.60 6.96
N ASN A 87 -2.96 -1.77 8.01
CA ASN A 87 -2.82 -2.27 9.39
C ASN A 87 -4.00 -3.13 9.83
N HIS A 88 -5.21 -2.78 9.41
CA HIS A 88 -6.41 -3.56 9.69
C HIS A 88 -6.38 -4.91 8.94
N ALA A 89 -6.02 -4.93 7.64
CA ALA A 89 -5.83 -6.17 6.89
C ALA A 89 -4.76 -7.08 7.54
N LEU A 90 -3.62 -6.50 7.94
CA LEU A 90 -2.54 -7.20 8.64
C LEU A 90 -2.99 -7.88 9.94
N ALA A 91 -3.96 -7.31 10.65
CA ALA A 91 -4.49 -7.89 11.88
C ALA A 91 -5.29 -9.18 11.65
N HIS A 92 -5.78 -9.42 10.42
CA HIS A 92 -6.57 -10.58 10.04
C HIS A 92 -5.78 -11.61 9.22
N ALA A 93 -4.53 -11.32 8.90
CA ALA A 93 -3.66 -12.21 8.14
C ALA A 93 -3.17 -13.39 8.98
N THR A 94 -3.12 -14.58 8.39
CA THR A 94 -2.77 -15.83 9.07
C THR A 94 -1.76 -16.70 8.30
N ALA A 95 -1.50 -16.41 7.01
CA ALA A 95 -0.55 -17.15 6.18
C ALA A 95 0.91 -16.94 6.60
N ASP A 96 1.82 -17.77 6.08
CA ASP A 96 3.25 -17.67 6.36
C ASP A 96 3.88 -16.40 5.76
N VAL A 97 3.41 -16.02 4.57
CA VAL A 97 3.86 -14.84 3.83
C VAL A 97 2.66 -13.94 3.53
N LEU A 98 2.87 -12.63 3.55
CA LEU A 98 1.88 -11.60 3.30
C LEU A 98 2.30 -10.76 2.09
N LEU A 99 1.37 -10.43 1.21
CA LEU A 99 1.54 -9.56 0.04
C LEU A 99 0.52 -8.43 0.12
N ILE A 100 0.98 -7.19 0.07
CA ILE A 100 0.10 -6.01 0.03
C ILE A 100 -0.47 -5.84 -1.38
N ALA A 101 -1.77 -5.58 -1.48
CA ALA A 101 -2.47 -5.39 -2.75
C ALA A 101 -3.44 -4.20 -2.72
N ASP A 102 -3.55 -3.54 -3.85
CA ASP A 102 -4.60 -2.56 -4.13
C ASP A 102 -5.77 -3.23 -4.88
N ASP A 103 -6.95 -2.60 -4.94
CA ASP A 103 -8.17 -3.18 -5.52
C ASP A 103 -8.20 -3.23 -7.05
N ASP A 104 -7.15 -2.76 -7.70
CA ASP A 104 -6.98 -2.77 -9.16
C ASP A 104 -5.80 -3.62 -9.64
N ASN A 105 -5.17 -4.36 -8.74
CA ASN A 105 -4.08 -5.28 -9.09
C ASN A 105 -4.57 -6.52 -9.84
N ARG A 106 -3.65 -7.16 -10.57
CA ARG A 106 -3.89 -8.43 -11.27
C ARG A 106 -2.76 -9.41 -10.96
N TYR A 107 -3.13 -10.64 -10.70
CA TYR A 107 -2.22 -11.74 -10.38
C TYR A 107 -2.41 -12.90 -11.33
N THR A 108 -1.33 -13.63 -11.60
CA THR A 108 -1.34 -14.92 -12.30
C THR A 108 -0.66 -15.98 -11.45
N THR A 109 -0.88 -17.25 -11.79
CA THR A 109 -0.19 -18.36 -11.10
C THR A 109 1.33 -18.24 -11.18
N GLU A 110 1.86 -17.72 -12.31
CA GLU A 110 3.29 -17.50 -12.50
C GLU A 110 3.82 -16.38 -11.58
N LEU A 111 3.14 -15.23 -11.52
CA LEU A 111 3.51 -14.11 -10.66
C LEU A 111 3.57 -14.52 -9.20
N ILE A 112 2.57 -15.25 -8.72
CA ILE A 112 2.55 -15.78 -7.35
C ILE A 112 3.59 -16.87 -7.15
N GLY A 113 3.87 -17.68 -8.18
CA GLY A 113 4.96 -18.66 -8.17
C GLY A 113 6.32 -18.02 -7.87
N ASN A 114 6.57 -16.82 -8.39
CA ASN A 114 7.80 -16.06 -8.11
C ASN A 114 7.95 -15.72 -6.61
N VAL A 115 6.84 -15.47 -5.90
CA VAL A 115 6.87 -15.21 -4.43
C VAL A 115 7.32 -16.48 -3.71
N PHE A 116 6.69 -17.63 -3.98
CA PHE A 116 7.02 -18.89 -3.33
C PHE A 116 8.47 -19.31 -3.59
N GLU A 117 8.89 -19.26 -4.84
CA GLU A 117 10.26 -19.59 -5.24
C GLU A 117 11.28 -18.69 -4.53
N ALA A 118 11.02 -17.38 -4.42
CA ALA A 118 11.94 -16.46 -3.75
C ALA A 118 12.12 -16.81 -2.27
N TYR A 119 11.04 -17.12 -1.54
CA TYR A 119 11.14 -17.50 -0.13
C TYR A 119 11.71 -18.91 0.09
N GLU A 120 11.63 -19.79 -0.90
CA GLU A 120 12.32 -21.08 -0.88
C GLU A 120 13.84 -20.92 -1.08
N GLN A 121 14.23 -20.03 -2.00
CA GLN A 121 15.64 -19.74 -2.28
C GLN A 121 16.31 -18.88 -1.20
N HIS A 122 15.51 -18.06 -0.49
CA HIS A 122 15.98 -17.13 0.54
C HIS A 122 15.22 -17.34 1.86
N PRO A 123 15.43 -18.48 2.54
CA PRO A 123 14.74 -18.78 3.79
C PRO A 123 15.08 -17.81 4.93
N GLU A 124 16.22 -17.12 4.84
CA GLU A 124 16.68 -16.11 5.78
C GLU A 124 16.02 -14.73 5.61
N ALA A 125 15.34 -14.50 4.47
CA ALA A 125 14.74 -13.20 4.19
C ALA A 125 13.41 -13.03 4.95
N ASP A 126 13.29 -11.93 5.69
CA ASP A 126 12.06 -11.53 6.38
C ASP A 126 11.13 -10.76 5.45
N VAL A 127 11.70 -9.87 4.63
CA VAL A 127 11.01 -9.03 3.65
C VAL A 127 11.66 -9.22 2.30
N ILE A 128 10.85 -9.52 1.29
CA ILE A 128 11.31 -9.54 -0.10
C ILE A 128 10.46 -8.55 -0.89
N HIS A 129 11.11 -7.65 -1.60
CA HIS A 129 10.43 -6.81 -2.58
C HIS A 129 10.84 -7.17 -4.01
N PHE A 130 9.92 -6.96 -4.93
CA PHE A 130 9.93 -7.50 -6.27
C PHE A 130 9.79 -6.39 -7.32
N GLN A 131 9.30 -6.73 -8.50
CA GLN A 131 8.92 -5.82 -9.56
C GLN A 131 7.41 -5.84 -9.80
N ALA A 132 6.86 -4.71 -10.20
CA ALA A 132 5.52 -4.62 -10.75
C ALA A 132 5.59 -4.42 -12.27
N LEU A 133 4.59 -4.97 -12.96
CA LEU A 133 4.36 -4.72 -14.38
C LEU A 133 3.13 -3.80 -14.55
N ASP A 134 3.08 -3.07 -15.64
CA ASP A 134 1.82 -2.47 -16.10
C ASP A 134 0.89 -3.54 -16.69
N LEU A 135 -0.35 -3.15 -17.02
CA LEU A 135 -1.32 -4.10 -17.59
C LEU A 135 -0.95 -4.60 -18.99
N ASP A 136 0.02 -3.99 -19.66
CA ASP A 136 0.61 -4.44 -20.93
C ASP A 136 1.80 -5.39 -20.72
N GLY A 137 2.19 -5.67 -19.47
CA GLY A 137 3.27 -6.56 -19.10
C GLY A 137 4.66 -5.91 -19.15
N LYS A 138 4.75 -4.58 -19.20
CA LYS A 138 6.02 -3.85 -19.13
C LYS A 138 6.36 -3.49 -17.68
N PRO A 139 7.66 -3.42 -17.33
CA PRO A 139 8.06 -2.93 -16.02
C PRO A 139 7.43 -1.57 -15.71
N LEU A 140 6.81 -1.44 -14.53
CA LEU A 140 6.09 -0.24 -14.10
C LEU A 140 7.02 0.98 -14.00
N HIS A 141 8.29 0.74 -13.62
CA HIS A 141 9.36 1.74 -13.58
C HIS A 141 10.73 1.07 -13.82
N ALA A 142 11.79 1.88 -13.89
CA ALA A 142 13.15 1.34 -14.02
C ALA A 142 13.59 0.65 -12.72
N TYR A 143 14.22 -0.51 -12.83
CA TYR A 143 14.71 -1.30 -11.71
C TYR A 143 16.25 -1.43 -11.75
N PRO A 144 16.92 -1.58 -10.57
CA PRO A 144 16.33 -1.39 -9.24
C PRO A 144 15.89 0.06 -9.03
N ALA A 145 14.77 0.25 -8.33
CA ALA A 145 14.26 1.58 -8.03
C ALA A 145 14.78 2.07 -6.67
N ASP A 146 14.87 3.41 -6.54
CA ASP A 146 15.24 4.05 -5.27
C ASP A 146 14.11 3.97 -4.22
N TYR A 147 12.92 3.53 -4.62
CA TYR A 147 11.76 3.32 -3.76
C TYR A 147 11.09 1.97 -4.07
N VAL A 148 10.25 1.50 -3.15
CA VAL A 148 9.46 0.28 -3.29
C VAL A 148 7.99 0.65 -3.23
N SER A 149 7.19 0.21 -4.20
CA SER A 149 5.73 0.31 -4.11
C SER A 149 5.18 -0.76 -3.17
N SER A 150 4.10 -0.46 -2.45
CA SER A 150 3.47 -1.42 -1.55
C SER A 150 3.09 -2.73 -2.22
N VAL A 151 2.62 -2.67 -3.47
CA VAL A 151 2.21 -3.86 -4.23
C VAL A 151 3.38 -4.77 -4.66
N GLU A 152 4.61 -4.28 -4.50
CA GLU A 152 5.84 -5.05 -4.71
C GLU A 152 6.36 -5.71 -3.43
N MET A 153 5.73 -5.43 -2.28
CA MET A 153 6.21 -5.84 -0.96
C MET A 153 5.57 -7.14 -0.52
N THR A 154 6.43 -8.09 -0.16
CA THR A 154 6.02 -9.27 0.59
C THR A 154 6.86 -9.37 1.87
N PHE A 155 6.30 -9.98 2.90
CA PHE A 155 7.02 -10.20 4.15
C PHE A 155 6.44 -11.37 4.93
N ARG A 156 7.28 -11.97 5.77
CA ARG A 156 6.85 -13.04 6.66
C ARG A 156 5.89 -12.50 7.72
N ARG A 157 4.93 -13.29 8.14
CA ARG A 157 3.97 -12.91 9.19
C ARG A 157 4.62 -12.55 10.53
N GLU A 158 5.83 -13.01 10.75
CA GLU A 158 6.64 -12.71 11.94
C GLU A 158 7.13 -11.26 11.98
N VAL A 159 7.17 -10.58 10.83
CA VAL A 159 7.49 -9.14 10.75
C VAL A 159 6.37 -8.34 11.40
N LYS A 160 6.67 -7.68 12.54
CA LYS A 160 5.68 -6.97 13.37
C LYS A 160 5.63 -5.47 13.12
N VAL A 161 6.15 -5.04 11.98
CA VAL A 161 6.10 -3.64 11.57
C VAL A 161 4.69 -3.25 11.11
N ARG A 162 4.24 -2.08 11.50
CA ARG A 162 2.95 -1.51 11.10
C ARG A 162 3.17 -0.29 10.21
N PHE A 163 2.24 -0.05 9.30
CA PHE A 163 2.25 1.20 8.53
C PHE A 163 2.01 2.39 9.45
N ASN A 164 2.81 3.45 9.30
CA ASN A 164 2.65 4.68 10.06
C ASN A 164 1.44 5.46 9.51
N GLU A 165 0.36 5.57 10.31
CA GLU A 165 -0.92 6.15 9.89
C GLU A 165 -0.87 7.67 9.63
N LYS A 166 0.24 8.34 9.97
CA LYS A 166 0.47 9.73 9.56
C LYS A 166 0.70 9.85 8.05
N PHE A 167 1.15 8.77 7.38
CA PHE A 167 1.46 8.72 5.95
C PHE A 167 0.44 7.91 5.17
N GLY A 168 0.34 8.18 3.87
CA GLY A 168 -0.49 7.44 2.92
C GLY A 168 -1.79 8.14 2.55
N LEU A 169 -2.41 7.68 1.47
CA LEU A 169 -3.66 8.24 0.98
C LEU A 169 -4.74 8.26 2.07
N GLY A 170 -5.45 9.38 2.16
CA GLY A 170 -6.50 9.57 3.15
C GLY A 170 -6.00 9.96 4.54
N SER A 171 -4.69 10.08 4.77
CA SER A 171 -4.15 10.71 5.97
C SER A 171 -4.42 12.22 5.99
N GLU A 172 -4.37 12.83 7.15
CA GLU A 172 -4.71 14.24 7.31
C GLU A 172 -3.77 15.17 6.52
N LYS A 173 -2.46 14.94 6.60
CA LYS A 173 -1.44 15.85 6.06
C LYS A 173 -0.50 15.20 5.03
N LEU A 174 -0.11 13.94 5.22
CA LEU A 174 0.95 13.28 4.46
C LEU A 174 0.38 12.15 3.61
N CYS A 175 0.04 12.45 2.36
CA CYS A 175 -0.74 11.56 1.50
C CYS A 175 0.10 10.50 0.74
N SER A 176 1.38 10.32 1.06
CA SER A 176 2.25 9.31 0.44
C SER A 176 3.50 9.06 1.28
N GLY A 177 4.31 8.07 0.90
CA GLY A 177 5.61 7.73 1.50
C GLY A 177 5.53 6.71 2.62
N GLU A 178 4.37 6.09 2.79
CA GLU A 178 4.12 5.06 3.81
C GLU A 178 4.98 3.82 3.61
N GLU A 179 5.30 3.47 2.38
CA GLU A 179 6.15 2.32 2.03
C GLU A 179 7.61 2.57 2.43
N ASP A 180 8.14 3.74 2.09
CA ASP A 180 9.52 4.13 2.45
C ASP A 180 9.71 4.15 3.98
N VAL A 181 8.69 4.67 4.69
CA VAL A 181 8.65 4.69 6.15
C VAL A 181 8.62 3.27 6.70
N TRP A 182 7.71 2.41 6.19
CA TRP A 182 7.60 1.02 6.62
C TRP A 182 8.90 0.23 6.38
N MET A 183 9.54 0.41 5.22
CA MET A 183 10.80 -0.24 4.89
C MET A 183 11.95 0.21 5.78
N LYS A 184 11.96 1.49 6.17
CA LYS A 184 12.91 1.99 7.17
C LYS A 184 12.68 1.35 8.53
N ASP A 185 11.44 1.32 9.00
CA ASP A 185 11.07 0.74 10.29
C ASP A 185 11.41 -0.75 10.35
N ALA A 186 11.21 -1.48 9.24
CA ALA A 186 11.59 -2.90 9.15
C ALA A 186 13.11 -3.09 9.30
N ARG A 187 13.92 -2.27 8.59
CA ARG A 187 15.38 -2.32 8.71
C ARG A 187 15.86 -1.93 10.11
N ASP A 188 15.28 -0.90 10.70
CA ASP A 188 15.61 -0.46 12.06
C ASP A 188 15.25 -1.49 13.13
N ALA A 189 14.20 -2.26 12.90
CA ALA A 189 13.82 -3.40 13.74
C ALA A 189 14.71 -4.64 13.55
N GLY A 190 15.67 -4.60 12.61
CA GLY A 190 16.64 -5.66 12.35
C GLY A 190 16.16 -6.73 11.38
N TYR A 191 15.03 -6.53 10.69
CA TYR A 191 14.57 -7.46 9.67
C TYR A 191 15.42 -7.40 8.40
N SER A 192 15.71 -8.57 7.83
CA SER A 192 16.40 -8.70 6.55
C SER A 192 15.48 -8.28 5.40
N VAL A 193 15.98 -7.43 4.50
CA VAL A 193 15.25 -6.94 3.33
C VAL A 193 16.02 -7.29 2.07
N LEU A 194 15.39 -8.06 1.18
CA LEU A 194 15.99 -8.52 -0.07
C LEU A 194 15.20 -7.99 -1.27
N TYR A 195 15.90 -7.65 -2.34
CA TYR A 195 15.30 -7.39 -3.65
C TYR A 195 15.46 -8.60 -4.57
N VAL A 196 14.36 -9.09 -5.13
CA VAL A 196 14.36 -10.16 -6.14
C VAL A 196 13.86 -9.58 -7.47
N PRO A 197 14.65 -9.62 -8.55
CA PRO A 197 14.31 -9.01 -9.83
C PRO A 197 13.32 -9.87 -10.65
N LYS A 198 12.18 -10.22 -10.04
CA LYS A 198 11.07 -10.95 -10.67
C LYS A 198 9.78 -10.17 -10.50
N PRO A 199 8.86 -10.20 -11.47
CA PRO A 199 7.55 -9.57 -11.32
C PRO A 199 6.64 -10.41 -10.43
N VAL A 200 5.79 -9.74 -9.62
CA VAL A 200 4.81 -10.41 -8.74
C VAL A 200 3.38 -9.89 -8.92
N VAL A 201 3.22 -8.76 -9.60
CA VAL A 201 1.92 -8.10 -9.77
C VAL A 201 1.87 -7.36 -11.10
N MET A 202 0.68 -7.26 -11.68
CA MET A 202 0.34 -6.27 -12.70
C MET A 202 -0.59 -5.23 -12.09
N THR A 203 -0.33 -3.93 -12.38
CA THR A 203 -1.11 -2.80 -11.84
C THR A 203 -1.26 -1.71 -12.89
N PRO A 204 -2.32 -0.88 -12.87
CA PRO A 204 -2.44 0.24 -13.80
C PRO A 204 -1.24 1.19 -13.71
N ALA A 205 -0.78 1.67 -14.86
CA ALA A 205 0.36 2.60 -14.98
C ALA A 205 0.00 4.02 -14.54
N GLY A 206 -0.38 4.21 -13.28
CA GLY A 206 -0.71 5.52 -12.72
C GLY A 206 -0.08 5.67 -11.34
N THR A 207 0.88 6.58 -11.19
CA THR A 207 1.46 6.83 -9.88
C THR A 207 0.98 8.17 -9.31
N THR A 208 0.73 8.21 -8.02
CA THR A 208 0.42 9.44 -7.27
C THR A 208 1.49 10.53 -7.50
N GLY A 209 2.75 10.12 -7.74
CA GLY A 209 3.88 11.02 -8.03
C GLY A 209 3.76 11.82 -9.32
N ALA A 210 2.93 11.40 -10.28
CA ALA A 210 2.73 12.12 -11.55
C ALA A 210 2.17 13.55 -11.34
N CYS A 211 1.47 13.80 -10.24
CA CYS A 211 0.87 15.08 -9.89
C CYS A 211 1.70 15.88 -8.87
N PHE A 212 3.00 15.68 -8.78
CA PHE A 212 3.85 16.29 -7.75
C PHE A 212 3.89 17.83 -7.82
N VAL A 213 4.03 18.39 -9.03
CA VAL A 213 4.07 19.85 -9.23
C VAL A 213 2.68 20.45 -8.99
N GLY A 214 2.62 21.45 -8.11
CA GLY A 214 1.35 22.08 -7.72
C GLY A 214 0.56 21.33 -6.65
N ASN A 215 1.01 20.17 -6.19
CA ASN A 215 0.37 19.42 -5.12
C ASN A 215 1.11 19.58 -3.79
N GLU A 216 0.61 20.49 -2.95
CA GLU A 216 1.20 20.80 -1.64
C GLU A 216 1.34 19.55 -0.75
N LYS A 217 0.30 18.71 -0.66
CA LYS A 217 0.30 17.52 0.18
C LYS A 217 1.35 16.50 -0.25
N LEU A 218 1.52 16.28 -1.56
CA LEU A 218 2.58 15.38 -2.06
C LEU A 218 3.98 15.92 -1.77
N GLN A 219 4.18 17.23 -1.94
CA GLN A 219 5.46 17.87 -1.63
C GLN A 219 5.77 17.80 -0.13
N MET A 220 4.77 18.06 0.73
CA MET A 220 4.90 17.89 2.18
C MET A 220 5.23 16.44 2.53
N SER A 221 4.52 15.48 1.96
CA SER A 221 4.76 14.05 2.20
C SER A 221 6.20 13.65 1.82
N LYS A 222 6.68 14.11 0.67
CA LYS A 222 8.06 13.84 0.24
C LYS A 222 9.10 14.39 1.21
N GLY A 223 8.90 15.63 1.69
CA GLY A 223 9.77 16.24 2.70
C GLY A 223 9.75 15.49 4.03
N ALA A 224 8.56 15.12 4.51
CA ALA A 224 8.39 14.32 5.71
C ALA A 224 9.06 12.94 5.58
N THR A 225 8.86 12.26 4.44
CA THR A 225 9.50 10.97 4.15
C THR A 225 11.03 11.10 4.17
N PHE A 226 11.58 12.13 3.52
CA PHE A 226 13.03 12.35 3.56
C PHE A 226 13.55 12.55 5.00
N ARG A 227 12.84 13.33 5.81
CA ARG A 227 13.21 13.54 7.22
C ARG A 227 13.18 12.25 8.01
N TYR A 228 12.09 11.49 7.88
CA TYR A 228 11.90 10.24 8.61
C TYR A 228 12.97 9.20 8.24
N VAL A 229 13.19 9.00 6.93
CA VAL A 229 14.07 7.95 6.42
C VAL A 229 15.55 8.29 6.58
N TYR A 230 15.94 9.54 6.31
CA TYR A 230 17.36 9.91 6.18
C TYR A 230 17.89 10.84 7.29
N GLY A 231 17.02 11.28 8.19
CA GLY A 231 17.37 12.30 9.20
C GLY A 231 17.54 13.70 8.62
N THR A 232 17.56 14.72 9.49
CA THR A 232 17.49 16.14 9.09
C THR A 232 18.56 16.59 8.09
N PRO A 233 19.87 16.33 8.29
CA PRO A 233 20.90 16.85 7.37
C PRO A 233 20.73 16.30 5.94
N ASN A 234 20.50 14.98 5.82
CA ASN A 234 20.33 14.33 4.53
C ASN A 234 19.00 14.72 3.87
N ALA A 235 17.93 14.90 4.67
CA ALA A 235 16.64 15.34 4.16
C ALA A 235 16.71 16.74 3.54
N LEU A 236 17.42 17.68 4.16
CA LEU A 236 17.64 19.02 3.60
C LEU A 236 18.37 18.96 2.25
N TRP A 237 19.44 18.19 2.18
CA TRP A 237 20.17 17.98 0.92
C TRP A 237 19.29 17.36 -0.18
N ARG A 238 18.54 16.31 0.14
CA ARG A 238 17.63 15.65 -0.79
C ARG A 238 16.51 16.58 -1.26
N THR A 239 15.98 17.41 -0.38
CA THR A 239 14.96 18.42 -0.72
C THR A 239 15.50 19.47 -1.71
N LEU A 240 16.72 19.96 -1.51
CA LEU A 240 17.36 20.87 -2.47
C LEU A 240 17.58 20.20 -3.82
N LYS A 241 18.07 18.96 -3.82
CA LYS A 241 18.27 18.17 -5.04
C LYS A 241 16.95 17.93 -5.78
N GLU A 242 15.89 17.56 -5.08
CA GLU A 242 14.55 17.31 -5.65
C GLU A 242 14.00 18.58 -6.32
N ALA A 243 14.01 19.71 -5.61
CA ALA A 243 13.52 20.98 -6.17
C ALA A 243 14.36 21.44 -7.38
N GLY A 244 15.68 21.25 -7.34
CA GLY A 244 16.59 21.50 -8.47
C GLY A 244 16.29 20.60 -9.67
N TRP A 245 16.00 19.32 -9.44
CA TRP A 245 15.62 18.38 -10.51
C TRP A 245 14.35 18.83 -11.22
N TRP A 246 13.31 19.24 -10.48
CA TRP A 246 12.04 19.71 -11.06
C TRP A 246 12.21 21.02 -11.85
N LEU A 247 13.10 21.92 -11.37
CA LEU A 247 13.44 23.12 -12.13
C LEU A 247 14.09 22.77 -13.48
N VAL A 248 15.12 21.91 -13.46
CA VAL A 248 15.93 21.61 -14.65
C VAL A 248 15.15 20.77 -15.66
N HIS A 249 14.40 19.77 -15.22
CA HIS A 249 13.77 18.80 -16.13
C HIS A 249 12.33 19.14 -16.50
N ARG A 250 11.65 19.97 -15.71
CA ARG A 250 10.25 20.32 -15.93
C ARG A 250 9.96 21.82 -15.92
N GLY A 251 10.98 22.66 -15.74
CA GLY A 251 10.81 24.12 -15.67
C GLY A 251 9.95 24.59 -14.50
N ALA A 252 9.78 23.75 -13.47
CA ALA A 252 8.92 24.06 -12.32
C ALA A 252 9.61 25.08 -11.41
N ASN A 253 8.82 26.01 -10.83
CA ASN A 253 9.33 26.93 -9.80
C ASN A 253 9.77 26.13 -8.56
N PRO A 254 11.06 26.17 -8.14
CA PRO A 254 11.55 25.38 -7.03
C PRO A 254 11.11 25.92 -5.64
N PHE A 255 10.74 27.19 -5.52
CA PHE A 255 10.46 27.81 -4.22
C PHE A 255 9.22 27.22 -3.53
N PRO A 256 8.04 27.04 -4.19
CA PRO A 256 6.91 26.34 -3.57
C PRO A 256 7.26 24.90 -3.18
N ILE A 257 8.00 24.19 -4.02
CA ILE A 257 8.43 22.82 -3.74
C ILE A 257 9.29 22.78 -2.48
N LEU A 258 10.33 23.62 -2.39
CA LEU A 258 11.17 23.73 -1.21
C LEU A 258 10.37 24.07 0.05
N TYR A 259 9.51 25.09 -0.03
CA TYR A 259 8.69 25.51 1.09
C TYR A 259 7.80 24.37 1.62
N ASN A 260 7.07 23.70 0.73
CA ASN A 260 6.16 22.62 1.11
C ASN A 260 6.93 21.39 1.65
N MET A 261 8.05 21.03 1.04
CA MET A 261 8.88 19.93 1.56
C MET A 261 9.45 20.25 2.95
N LEU A 262 9.93 21.49 3.18
CA LEU A 262 10.39 21.91 4.50
C LEU A 262 9.25 21.93 5.52
N LYS A 263 8.06 22.38 5.12
CA LYS A 263 6.85 22.33 5.95
C LYS A 263 6.50 20.88 6.32
N GLY A 264 6.61 19.95 5.38
CA GLY A 264 6.39 18.52 5.65
C GLY A 264 7.38 17.93 6.65
N MET A 265 8.63 18.36 6.63
CA MET A 265 9.65 17.87 7.59
C MET A 265 9.28 18.14 9.06
N VAL A 266 8.49 19.15 9.37
CA VAL A 266 8.11 19.45 10.77
C VAL A 266 6.94 18.64 11.28
N GLU A 267 6.31 17.83 10.42
CA GLU A 267 5.20 16.94 10.78
C GLU A 267 5.66 15.59 11.37
N VAL A 268 6.97 15.29 11.31
CA VAL A 268 7.57 14.02 11.75
C VAL A 268 8.80 14.21 12.63
#